data_6c8b094861d381eec3a389ee418216a7
#
_entry.id   6c8b094861d381eec3a389ee418216a7
#
_cell.length_a   1.000
_cell.length_b   1.000
_cell.length_c   1.000
_cell.angle_alpha   90.00
_cell.angle_beta   90.00
_cell.angle_gamma   90.00
#
_symmetry.space_group_name_H-M   'P 1'
#
loop_
_entity.id
_entity.type
_entity.pdbx_description
1 polymer ?
#
loop_
_entity_poly.entity_id
_entity_poly.type
_entity_poly.pdbx_seq_one_letter_code
_entity_poly.pdbx_strand_id
1 'polypeptide(L)'
;RNPTPSTLLAICFKSKKLDKRKSIYKTLKTCAKIFESNKLYDDKIPTWINAYCSAKTIKIDDKSCAILSEYLGNDLSKISNELDKLIISCEGEINSKIIEKNIGISKDFNVFELQNALGKKNIVQVNRIIRYFNLNNKTHPLILTINSLFSFFQKVLIYKQLRSKSRSEIASSL
;
A
#
# COMPACT_ATOMS: atom_id res chain seq x y z
N ARG A 1 -40.77 -4.31 -14.99
CA ARG A 1 -41.53 -4.44 -13.71
C ARG A 1 -41.12 -3.24 -12.86
N ASN A 2 -42.09 -2.57 -12.29
CA ASN A 2 -41.83 -1.43 -11.43
C ASN A 2 -41.28 -1.90 -10.07
N PRO A 3 -40.18 -1.36 -9.58
CA PRO A 3 -39.66 -1.70 -8.28
C PRO A 3 -40.60 -1.20 -7.17
N THR A 4 -40.72 -1.96 -6.09
CA THR A 4 -41.55 -1.61 -4.94
C THR A 4 -40.90 -0.42 -4.20
N PRO A 5 -41.55 0.71 -4.02
CA PRO A 5 -40.95 1.93 -3.44
C PRO A 5 -40.42 1.77 -2.01
N SER A 6 -40.97 0.79 -1.26
CA SER A 6 -40.56 0.49 0.13
C SER A 6 -39.40 -0.46 0.27
N THR A 7 -38.80 -0.95 -0.84
CA THR A 7 -37.77 -1.99 -0.81
C THR A 7 -36.45 -1.49 -1.39
N LEU A 8 -35.37 -1.59 -0.62
CA LEU A 8 -34.00 -1.40 -1.07
C LEU A 8 -33.35 -2.75 -1.33
N LEU A 9 -33.00 -3.04 -2.60
CA LEU A 9 -32.28 -4.26 -2.96
C LEU A 9 -30.81 -3.94 -3.20
N ALA A 10 -29.91 -4.48 -2.37
CA ALA A 10 -28.48 -4.41 -2.56
C ALA A 10 -27.94 -5.75 -3.07
N ILE A 11 -27.35 -5.77 -4.28
CA ILE A 11 -26.75 -6.97 -4.88
C ILE A 11 -25.24 -6.87 -4.82
N CYS A 12 -24.60 -7.75 -4.04
CA CYS A 12 -23.14 -7.83 -3.93
C CYS A 12 -22.59 -8.89 -4.89
N PHE A 13 -21.85 -8.46 -5.92
CA PHE A 13 -21.20 -9.34 -6.89
C PHE A 13 -19.69 -9.40 -6.63
N LYS A 14 -19.18 -10.49 -6.02
CA LYS A 14 -17.79 -10.61 -5.53
C LYS A 14 -16.84 -11.35 -6.48
N SER A 15 -17.27 -11.87 -7.62
CA SER A 15 -16.47 -12.81 -8.41
C SER A 15 -15.59 -12.15 -9.47
N LYS A 16 -16.19 -11.65 -10.53
CA LYS A 16 -15.49 -11.01 -11.67
C LYS A 16 -16.14 -9.67 -11.98
N LYS A 17 -15.47 -8.84 -12.78
CA LYS A 17 -16.12 -7.61 -13.28
C LYS A 17 -17.36 -7.98 -14.09
N LEU A 18 -18.45 -7.26 -13.88
CA LEU A 18 -19.64 -7.37 -14.72
C LEU A 18 -19.26 -7.03 -16.16
N ASP A 19 -19.58 -7.91 -17.10
CA ASP A 19 -19.33 -7.65 -18.51
C ASP A 19 -20.24 -6.53 -19.01
N LYS A 20 -19.64 -5.39 -19.32
CA LYS A 20 -20.33 -4.17 -19.76
C LYS A 20 -21.07 -4.31 -21.09
N ARG A 21 -20.76 -5.38 -21.86
CA ARG A 21 -21.43 -5.69 -23.13
C ARG A 21 -22.76 -6.40 -22.95
N LYS A 22 -22.99 -7.05 -21.81
CA LYS A 22 -24.22 -7.79 -21.54
C LYS A 22 -25.41 -6.87 -21.34
N SER A 23 -26.60 -7.30 -21.83
CA SER A 23 -27.85 -6.56 -21.69
C SER A 23 -28.20 -6.24 -20.24
N ILE A 24 -27.89 -7.16 -19.30
CA ILE A 24 -28.12 -6.95 -17.87
C ILE A 24 -27.35 -5.75 -17.33
N TYR A 25 -26.10 -5.49 -17.79
CA TYR A 25 -25.36 -4.31 -17.35
C TYR A 25 -26.02 -3.01 -17.84
N LYS A 26 -26.49 -3.02 -19.09
CA LYS A 26 -27.20 -1.87 -19.67
C LYS A 26 -28.47 -1.55 -18.88
N THR A 27 -29.26 -2.58 -18.56
CA THR A 27 -30.47 -2.43 -17.73
C THR A 27 -30.15 -1.92 -16.32
N LEU A 28 -29.13 -2.49 -15.65
CA LEU A 28 -28.72 -2.03 -14.31
C LEU A 28 -28.27 -0.58 -14.31
N LYS A 29 -27.58 -0.14 -15.38
CA LYS A 29 -27.12 1.26 -15.49
C LYS A 29 -28.28 2.26 -15.56
N THR A 30 -29.44 1.85 -16.07
CA THR A 30 -30.63 2.72 -16.18
C THR A 30 -31.52 2.71 -14.94
N CYS A 31 -31.59 1.57 -14.21
CA CYS A 31 -32.55 1.41 -13.10
C CYS A 31 -31.90 1.22 -11.72
N ALA A 32 -30.56 1.17 -11.63
CA ALA A 32 -29.86 0.95 -10.36
C ALA A 32 -28.60 1.80 -10.24
N LYS A 33 -28.13 2.00 -9.02
CA LYS A 33 -26.83 2.62 -8.75
C LYS A 33 -25.76 1.53 -8.71
N ILE A 34 -24.82 1.57 -9.67
CA ILE A 34 -23.72 0.61 -9.74
C ILE A 34 -22.50 1.22 -9.04
N PHE A 35 -21.95 0.50 -8.08
CA PHE A 35 -20.69 0.82 -7.42
C PHE A 35 -19.66 -0.25 -7.76
N GLU A 36 -18.55 0.12 -8.41
CA GLU A 36 -17.43 -0.77 -8.72
C GLU A 36 -16.29 -0.52 -7.73
N SER A 37 -16.02 -1.46 -6.83
CA SER A 37 -14.83 -1.46 -5.98
C SER A 37 -13.69 -2.20 -6.67
N ASN A 38 -12.73 -1.48 -7.22
CA ASN A 38 -11.55 -2.06 -7.84
C ASN A 38 -10.42 -2.16 -6.79
N LYS A 39 -9.54 -3.19 -6.93
CA LYS A 39 -8.30 -3.21 -6.15
C LYS A 39 -7.48 -1.96 -6.47
N LEU A 40 -6.95 -1.35 -5.43
CA LEU A 40 -5.98 -0.28 -5.61
C LEU A 40 -4.64 -0.87 -6.07
N TYR A 41 -3.94 -0.13 -6.91
CA TYR A 41 -2.55 -0.42 -7.27
C TYR A 41 -1.64 -0.07 -6.09
N ASP A 42 -0.49 -0.74 -6.00
CA ASP A 42 0.42 -0.62 -4.85
C ASP A 42 0.93 0.83 -4.66
N ASP A 43 1.11 1.58 -5.73
CA ASP A 43 1.49 3.00 -5.72
C ASP A 43 0.43 3.92 -5.08
N LYS A 44 -0.83 3.51 -5.03
CA LYS A 44 -1.95 4.26 -4.44
C LYS A 44 -2.20 3.94 -2.96
N ILE A 45 -1.60 2.87 -2.45
CA ILE A 45 -1.81 2.45 -1.06
C ILE A 45 -1.30 3.49 -0.04
N PRO A 46 -0.11 4.08 -0.16
CA PRO A 46 0.34 5.11 0.78
C PRO A 46 -0.61 6.31 0.84
N THR A 47 -1.08 6.78 -0.32
CA THR A 47 -2.07 7.87 -0.40
C THR A 47 -3.39 7.51 0.28
N TRP A 48 -3.85 6.26 0.09
CA TRP A 48 -5.05 5.76 0.74
C TRP A 48 -4.89 5.68 2.27
N ILE A 49 -3.74 5.21 2.77
CA ILE A 49 -3.43 5.17 4.21
C ILE A 49 -3.49 6.57 4.81
N ASN A 50 -2.87 7.54 4.16
CA ASN A 50 -2.88 8.93 4.60
C ASN A 50 -4.32 9.48 4.67
N ALA A 51 -5.12 9.27 3.61
CA ALA A 51 -6.51 9.70 3.58
C ALA A 51 -7.36 9.01 4.68
N TYR A 52 -7.13 7.72 4.94
CA TYR A 52 -7.80 6.98 6.00
C TYR A 52 -7.50 7.54 7.39
N CYS A 53 -6.22 7.80 7.70
CA CYS A 53 -5.81 8.42 8.95
C CYS A 53 -6.35 9.84 9.10
N SER A 54 -6.29 10.65 8.03
CA SER A 54 -6.81 12.02 8.01
C SER A 54 -8.31 12.08 8.27
N ALA A 55 -9.10 11.14 7.72
CA ALA A 55 -10.53 11.03 8.00
C ALA A 55 -10.85 10.74 9.48
N LYS A 56 -9.88 10.19 10.21
CA LYS A 56 -9.96 9.93 11.66
C LYS A 56 -9.20 10.96 12.50
N THR A 57 -8.80 12.09 11.90
CA THR A 57 -8.04 13.19 12.55
C THR A 57 -6.68 12.77 13.10
N ILE A 58 -6.08 11.71 12.56
CA ILE A 58 -4.76 11.19 12.92
C ILE A 58 -3.74 11.61 11.87
N LYS A 59 -2.59 12.10 12.33
CA LYS A 59 -1.44 12.40 11.47
C LYS A 59 -0.59 11.16 11.25
N ILE A 60 -0.04 11.01 10.06
CA ILE A 60 0.91 9.95 9.72
C ILE A 60 1.93 10.50 8.73
N ASP A 61 3.20 10.19 8.92
CA ASP A 61 4.27 10.61 8.02
C ASP A 61 4.38 9.70 6.78
N ASP A 62 4.89 10.24 5.68
CA ASP A 62 5.00 9.53 4.40
C ASP A 62 5.85 8.26 4.51
N LYS A 63 6.91 8.29 5.35
CA LYS A 63 7.76 7.12 5.60
C LYS A 63 6.95 5.99 6.26
N SER A 64 6.13 6.31 7.24
CA SER A 64 5.23 5.36 7.90
C SER A 64 4.17 4.80 6.96
N CYS A 65 3.58 5.62 6.09
CA CYS A 65 2.67 5.17 5.04
C CYS A 65 3.35 4.17 4.10
N ALA A 66 4.57 4.46 3.67
CA ALA A 66 5.33 3.58 2.78
C ALA A 66 5.68 2.25 3.46
N ILE A 67 6.15 2.27 4.70
CA ILE A 67 6.46 1.06 5.50
C ILE A 67 5.22 0.18 5.64
N LEU A 68 4.08 0.77 6.01
CA LEU A 68 2.83 0.04 6.20
C LEU A 68 2.32 -0.55 4.88
N SER A 69 2.39 0.19 3.77
CA SER A 69 1.94 -0.30 2.46
C SER A 69 2.77 -1.49 1.99
N GLU A 70 4.08 -1.46 2.18
CA GLU A 70 4.95 -2.58 1.78
C GLU A 70 4.73 -3.81 2.66
N TYR A 71 4.59 -3.63 3.96
CA TYR A 71 4.40 -4.74 4.89
C TYR A 71 3.02 -5.40 4.79
N LEU A 72 1.96 -4.60 4.63
CA LEU A 72 0.58 -5.09 4.62
C LEU A 72 0.09 -5.47 3.20
N GLY A 73 0.79 -5.01 2.16
CA GLY A 73 0.41 -5.21 0.77
C GLY A 73 -0.81 -4.37 0.38
N ASN A 74 -1.63 -4.88 -0.55
CA ASN A 74 -2.77 -4.16 -1.13
C ASN A 74 -4.15 -4.63 -0.64
N ASP A 75 -4.21 -5.36 0.47
CA ASP A 75 -5.46 -5.75 1.12
C ASP A 75 -5.94 -4.62 2.05
N LEU A 76 -6.87 -3.79 1.55
CA LEU A 76 -7.39 -2.65 2.29
C LEU A 76 -8.07 -3.03 3.60
N SER A 77 -8.69 -4.22 3.68
CA SER A 77 -9.32 -4.69 4.92
C SER A 77 -8.27 -4.98 5.99
N LYS A 78 -7.17 -5.62 5.59
CA LYS A 78 -6.04 -5.87 6.48
C LYS A 78 -5.40 -4.56 6.92
N ILE A 79 -5.18 -3.63 5.98
CA ILE A 79 -4.58 -2.32 6.27
C ILE A 79 -5.46 -1.54 7.24
N SER A 80 -6.78 -1.44 6.99
CA SER A 80 -7.70 -0.69 7.88
C SER A 80 -7.72 -1.27 9.30
N ASN A 81 -7.74 -2.60 9.44
CA ASN A 81 -7.71 -3.25 10.75
C ASN A 81 -6.41 -2.95 11.52
N GLU A 82 -5.26 -2.96 10.83
CA GLU A 82 -3.98 -2.62 11.47
C GLU A 82 -3.91 -1.12 11.81
N LEU A 83 -4.39 -0.24 10.92
CA LEU A 83 -4.46 1.20 11.21
C LEU A 83 -5.38 1.48 12.40
N ASP A 84 -6.52 0.80 12.54
CA ASP A 84 -7.42 0.98 13.67
C ASP A 84 -6.75 0.60 15.01
N LYS A 85 -5.97 -0.47 15.03
CA LYS A 85 -5.16 -0.82 16.21
C LYS A 85 -4.11 0.25 16.55
N LEU A 86 -3.42 0.78 15.52
CA LEU A 86 -2.44 1.84 15.70
C LEU A 86 -3.09 3.12 16.23
N ILE A 87 -4.25 3.49 15.71
CA ILE A 87 -5.02 4.66 16.12
C ILE A 87 -5.42 4.58 17.60
N ILE A 88 -5.83 3.41 18.07
CA ILE A 88 -6.13 3.19 19.50
C ILE A 88 -4.88 3.37 20.39
N SER A 89 -3.71 3.06 19.85
CA SER A 89 -2.44 3.08 20.59
C SER A 89 -1.69 4.41 20.47
N CYS A 90 -2.14 5.34 19.61
CA CYS A 90 -1.46 6.61 19.36
C CYS A 90 -2.17 7.79 20.00
N GLU A 91 -1.41 8.83 20.33
CA GLU A 91 -1.90 10.11 20.87
C GLU A 91 -2.02 11.17 19.73
N GLY A 92 -2.75 10.82 18.67
CA GLY A 92 -3.03 11.73 17.54
C GLY A 92 -2.04 11.67 16.38
N GLU A 93 -0.92 10.94 16.50
CA GLU A 93 0.07 10.78 15.42
C GLU A 93 0.62 9.36 15.37
N ILE A 94 0.62 8.77 14.17
CA ILE A 94 1.26 7.47 13.90
C ILE A 94 2.67 7.72 13.35
N ASN A 95 3.67 7.32 14.11
CA ASN A 95 5.07 7.38 13.71
C ASN A 95 5.73 5.99 13.71
N SER A 96 6.95 5.92 13.20
CA SER A 96 7.69 4.66 13.10
C SER A 96 7.87 3.91 14.44
N LYS A 97 7.92 4.61 15.56
CA LYS A 97 8.03 3.98 16.89
C LYS A 97 6.75 3.25 17.29
N ILE A 98 5.59 3.85 17.00
CA ILE A 98 4.28 3.24 17.26
C ILE A 98 4.07 2.02 16.38
N ILE A 99 4.50 2.09 15.11
CA ILE A 99 4.46 0.97 14.17
C ILE A 99 5.35 -0.18 14.68
N GLU A 100 6.58 0.12 15.11
CA GLU A 100 7.49 -0.89 15.63
C GLU A 100 6.92 -1.59 16.87
N LYS A 101 6.37 -0.82 17.82
CA LYS A 101 5.80 -1.36 19.06
C LYS A 101 4.57 -2.25 18.82
N ASN A 102 3.69 -1.90 17.88
CA ASN A 102 2.39 -2.55 17.73
C ASN A 102 2.37 -3.61 16.60
N ILE A 103 3.16 -3.40 15.54
CA ILE A 103 3.19 -4.31 14.37
C ILE A 103 4.49 -5.13 14.34
N GLY A 104 5.51 -4.73 15.09
CA GLY A 104 6.80 -5.40 15.13
C GLY A 104 7.70 -5.11 13.91
N ILE A 105 7.40 -4.07 13.14
CA ILE A 105 8.24 -3.63 12.02
C ILE A 105 9.36 -2.77 12.57
N SER A 106 10.59 -3.29 12.56
CA SER A 106 11.73 -2.54 13.06
C SER A 106 12.00 -1.27 12.26
N LYS A 107 12.21 -0.16 12.95
CA LYS A 107 12.59 1.12 12.37
C LYS A 107 13.91 1.03 11.59
N ASP A 108 14.86 0.25 12.14
CA ASP A 108 16.24 0.19 11.65
C ASP A 108 16.48 -1.02 10.72
N PHE A 109 15.58 -2.03 10.76
CA PHE A 109 15.70 -3.27 10.01
C PHE A 109 14.44 -3.50 9.15
N ASN A 110 14.28 -2.68 8.14
CA ASN A 110 13.21 -2.82 7.14
C ASN A 110 13.80 -2.68 5.73
N VAL A 111 12.98 -2.96 4.71
CA VAL A 111 13.44 -2.97 3.31
C VAL A 111 13.90 -1.60 2.85
N PHE A 112 13.31 -0.51 3.32
CA PHE A 112 13.75 0.85 2.97
C PHE A 112 15.13 1.16 3.54
N GLU A 113 15.41 0.74 4.76
CA GLU A 113 16.75 0.89 5.33
C GLU A 113 17.77 0.01 4.61
N LEU A 114 17.36 -1.17 4.10
CA LEU A 114 18.20 -1.99 3.24
C LEU A 114 18.51 -1.28 1.92
N GLN A 115 17.51 -0.71 1.26
CA GLN A 115 17.68 0.08 0.02
C GLN A 115 18.59 1.30 0.26
N ASN A 116 18.39 2.00 1.36
CA ASN A 116 19.21 3.14 1.78
C ASN A 116 20.67 2.74 2.01
N ALA A 117 20.89 1.64 2.73
CA ALA A 117 22.23 1.13 3.01
C ALA A 117 22.93 0.68 1.72
N LEU A 118 22.22 0.04 0.78
CA LEU A 118 22.72 -0.33 -0.54
C LEU A 118 23.07 0.90 -1.36
N GLY A 119 22.20 1.90 -1.41
CA GLY A 119 22.44 3.16 -2.13
C GLY A 119 23.66 3.92 -1.61
N LYS A 120 23.88 3.89 -0.28
CA LYS A 120 25.05 4.48 0.39
C LYS A 120 26.30 3.57 0.38
N LYS A 121 26.20 2.36 -0.20
CA LYS A 121 27.27 1.33 -0.18
C LYS A 121 27.75 0.98 1.24
N ASN A 122 26.87 1.07 2.24
CA ASN A 122 27.17 0.73 3.62
C ASN A 122 27.03 -0.79 3.85
N ILE A 123 28.08 -1.54 3.52
CA ILE A 123 28.10 -3.01 3.56
C ILE A 123 27.82 -3.54 4.97
N VAL A 124 28.31 -2.85 6.01
CA VAL A 124 28.11 -3.27 7.40
C VAL A 124 26.63 -3.24 7.76
N GLN A 125 25.93 -2.16 7.42
CA GLN A 125 24.49 -2.01 7.68
C GLN A 125 23.67 -2.99 6.84
N VAL A 126 24.01 -3.19 5.57
CA VAL A 126 23.39 -4.20 4.70
C VAL A 126 23.44 -5.59 5.34
N ASN A 127 24.61 -6.02 5.78
CA ASN A 127 24.79 -7.33 6.42
C ASN A 127 23.99 -7.45 7.73
N ARG A 128 23.90 -6.39 8.54
CA ARG A 128 23.08 -6.37 9.76
C ARG A 128 21.60 -6.58 9.43
N ILE A 129 21.08 -5.86 8.43
CA ILE A 129 19.67 -5.96 8.03
C ILE A 129 19.37 -7.36 7.47
N ILE A 130 20.22 -7.89 6.58
CA ILE A 130 20.03 -9.22 6.01
C ILE A 130 20.07 -10.31 7.11
N ARG A 131 20.98 -10.19 8.08
CA ARG A 131 21.02 -11.12 9.22
C ARG A 131 19.73 -11.05 10.05
N TYR A 132 19.20 -9.85 10.28
CA TYR A 132 17.93 -9.66 10.97
C TYR A 132 16.78 -10.31 10.19
N PHE A 133 16.72 -10.15 8.87
CA PHE A 133 15.69 -10.75 8.02
C PHE A 133 15.75 -12.29 8.05
N ASN A 134 16.95 -12.86 8.01
CA ASN A 134 17.15 -14.31 8.12
C ASN A 134 16.64 -14.87 9.46
N LEU A 135 16.85 -14.14 10.55
CA LEU A 135 16.33 -14.53 11.88
C LEU A 135 14.81 -14.34 12.02
N ASN A 136 14.23 -13.49 11.19
CA ASN A 136 12.81 -13.12 11.25
C ASN A 136 12.07 -13.41 9.92
N ASN A 137 12.30 -14.58 9.34
CA ASN A 137 11.77 -14.98 8.02
C ASN A 137 10.23 -14.88 7.89
N LYS A 138 9.49 -15.04 9.00
CA LYS A 138 8.02 -14.94 8.99
C LYS A 138 7.54 -13.52 8.72
N THR A 139 8.23 -12.52 9.26
CA THR A 139 7.89 -11.10 9.11
C THR A 139 8.58 -10.46 7.91
N HIS A 140 9.70 -11.03 7.47
CA HIS A 140 10.49 -10.57 6.32
C HIS A 140 10.71 -11.72 5.32
N PRO A 141 9.68 -12.16 4.56
CA PRO A 141 9.84 -13.21 3.56
C PRO A 141 10.82 -12.79 2.47
N LEU A 142 11.76 -13.70 2.14
CA LEU A 142 12.82 -13.44 1.17
C LEU A 142 12.27 -12.99 -0.21
N ILE A 143 11.18 -13.59 -0.66
CA ILE A 143 10.54 -13.27 -1.95
C ILE A 143 10.10 -11.80 -2.00
N LEU A 144 9.47 -11.30 -0.93
CA LEU A 144 9.03 -9.90 -0.86
C LEU A 144 10.23 -8.95 -0.84
N THR A 145 11.27 -9.30 -0.11
CA THR A 145 12.52 -8.51 -0.06
C THR A 145 13.18 -8.42 -1.44
N ILE A 146 13.27 -9.55 -2.17
CA ILE A 146 13.83 -9.58 -3.53
C ILE A 146 13.00 -8.73 -4.48
N ASN A 147 11.67 -8.85 -4.46
CA ASN A 147 10.77 -8.06 -5.32
C ASN A 147 10.91 -6.55 -5.06
N SER A 148 11.03 -6.16 -3.79
CA SER A 148 11.22 -4.76 -3.42
C SER A 148 12.58 -4.22 -3.88
N LEU A 149 13.64 -5.00 -3.73
CA LEU A 149 14.95 -4.63 -4.24
C LEU A 149 14.98 -4.56 -5.78
N PHE A 150 14.32 -5.49 -6.46
CA PHE A 150 14.20 -5.46 -7.91
C PHE A 150 13.51 -4.18 -8.38
N SER A 151 12.36 -3.82 -7.79
CA SER A 151 11.66 -2.58 -8.11
C SER A 151 12.50 -1.34 -7.83
N PHE A 152 13.24 -1.34 -6.73
CA PHE A 152 14.17 -0.25 -6.40
C PHE A 152 15.24 -0.07 -7.48
N PHE A 153 15.92 -1.15 -7.89
CA PHE A 153 16.97 -1.07 -8.91
C PHE A 153 16.41 -0.75 -10.30
N GLN A 154 15.20 -1.21 -10.65
CA GLN A 154 14.52 -0.78 -11.87
C GLN A 154 14.31 0.74 -11.89
N LYS A 155 13.79 1.31 -10.80
CA LYS A 155 13.61 2.76 -10.68
C LYS A 155 14.93 3.53 -10.78
N VAL A 156 15.99 3.03 -10.15
CA VAL A 156 17.34 3.62 -10.26
C VAL A 156 17.84 3.58 -11.71
N LEU A 157 17.62 2.46 -12.42
CA LEU A 157 18.00 2.33 -13.83
C LEU A 157 17.24 3.31 -14.72
N ILE A 158 15.92 3.38 -14.57
CA ILE A 158 15.06 4.32 -15.30
C ILE A 158 15.51 5.76 -15.02
N TYR A 159 15.71 6.11 -13.75
CA TYR A 159 16.20 7.44 -13.37
C TYR A 159 17.53 7.78 -14.07
N LYS A 160 18.47 6.82 -14.10
CA LYS A 160 19.77 7.00 -14.78
C LYS A 160 19.62 7.26 -16.28
N GLN A 161 18.69 6.56 -16.95
CA GLN A 161 18.41 6.75 -18.37
C GLN A 161 17.71 8.08 -18.67
N LEU A 162 16.86 8.55 -17.74
CA LEU A 162 16.08 9.78 -17.89
C LEU A 162 16.79 11.02 -17.32
N ARG A 163 18.04 10.91 -16.93
CA ARG A 163 18.81 12.00 -16.26
C ARG A 163 18.86 13.32 -17.03
N SER A 164 18.65 13.28 -18.35
CA SER A 164 18.58 14.46 -19.22
C SER A 164 17.19 15.12 -19.29
N LYS A 165 16.16 14.48 -18.73
CA LYS A 165 14.78 14.97 -18.78
C LYS A 165 14.43 15.82 -17.56
N SER A 166 13.32 16.55 -17.66
CA SER A 166 12.82 17.37 -16.55
C SER A 166 12.39 16.51 -15.35
N ARG A 167 12.43 17.09 -14.15
CA ARG A 167 12.08 16.40 -12.90
C ARG A 167 10.63 15.88 -12.89
N SER A 168 9.71 16.60 -13.56
CA SER A 168 8.30 16.20 -13.69
C SER A 168 8.13 14.98 -14.60
N GLU A 169 8.85 14.92 -15.72
CA GLU A 169 8.81 13.76 -16.64
C GLU A 169 9.42 12.51 -16.01
N ILE A 170 10.48 12.68 -15.21
CA ILE A 170 11.08 11.57 -14.45
C ILE A 170 10.09 11.04 -13.44
N ALA A 171 9.41 11.91 -12.68
CA ALA A 171 8.45 11.52 -11.66
C ALA A 171 7.23 10.78 -12.23
N SER A 172 6.80 11.09 -13.46
CA SER A 172 5.69 10.39 -14.12
C SER A 172 6.07 9.01 -14.68
N SER A 173 7.38 8.72 -14.79
CA SER A 173 7.92 7.47 -15.37
C SER A 173 8.37 6.46 -14.29
N LEU A 174 8.40 6.85 -12.99
CA LEU A 174 8.79 6.05 -11.83
C LEU A 174 7.61 5.52 -11.04
#